data_00c7e58b991c3a2fe8758c88bf118fe5
#
_entry.id   00c7e58b991c3a2fe8758c88bf118fe5
#
_cell.length_a   1.000
_cell.length_b   1.000
_cell.length_c   1.000
_cell.angle_alpha   90.00
_cell.angle_beta   90.00
_cell.angle_gamma   90.00
#
_symmetry.space_group_name_H-M   'P 1'
#
loop_
_entity.id
_entity.type
_entity.pdbx_description
1 polymer ?
#
loop_
_entity_poly.entity_id
_entity_poly.type
_entity_poly.pdbx_seq_one_letter_code
_entity_poly.pdbx_strand_id
1 'polypeptide(L)'
;MSALTPEELEERLGDPADDANPYGFAAAVARDEVDAFPEQLCAELVRAGFHLNYLPKEWGGAFESFDRSLTLVRAAARRDVNIMPGTMFSIIAATCLQVHGSLEQQQRAAEILRGGGAVAFALTEAGHGSDLLGNEVRLSPDGVLSGEKWMVGLGLRCEAVYVVARTGDRGPGAFSAVLLETAGIPREKLERVPAPRTGGMRGIDLATLRFHDTPVPAGALVGRQGTGLEAAVKAQQAVRLMSMAGSLGIADTAVRIAADFAADRRVGRTPLTASPWTRRELAVASAALLAADAVALGAARGVHVAPEAFSVWALSAKHVVAEACDELIRRCGTVLATRSVLREGERGAALFQKLQRDSAVVRVIDASTLANLRSYAGQLPTLVDGRAEADPAAVKTVFTLDAVLPPYDPTRLDMFARGADPVLAGLPQAAALTDGLDEVAPLVAELAVAAAGLGELVRAAQQRGADPTALVDAAERYAWLHAAACCLHLWQANRDRSLYGAEPGATGWLGAALAYLLARADGVDPRRHGDLLAPALDAVLALRDGGRLFTALPVRLATTR
;
A
#
# COMPACT_ATOMS: atom_id res chain seq x y z
N MET A 1 18.01 8.72 17.69
CA MET A 1 17.29 7.49 18.12
C MET A 1 17.52 6.44 17.03
N SER A 2 17.74 5.17 17.38
CA SER A 2 17.75 4.08 16.41
C SER A 2 16.34 3.90 15.83
N ALA A 3 16.23 3.48 14.57
CA ALA A 3 14.95 3.15 13.98
C ALA A 3 14.36 1.93 14.71
N LEU A 4 13.05 1.97 14.96
CA LEU A 4 12.30 0.86 15.56
C LEU A 4 12.23 -0.31 14.56
N THR A 5 12.58 -1.51 15.01
CA THR A 5 12.45 -2.73 14.21
C THR A 5 11.08 -3.39 14.40
N PRO A 6 10.61 -4.21 13.44
CA PRO A 6 9.38 -4.98 13.62
C PRO A 6 9.41 -5.92 14.84
N GLU A 7 10.57 -6.52 15.14
CA GLU A 7 10.76 -7.42 16.29
C GLU A 7 10.65 -6.67 17.62
N GLU A 8 11.31 -5.51 17.75
CA GLU A 8 11.19 -4.65 18.93
C GLU A 8 9.75 -4.18 19.15
N LEU A 9 9.05 -3.86 18.04
CA LEU A 9 7.63 -3.50 18.11
C LEU A 9 6.77 -4.67 18.56
N GLU A 10 6.97 -5.86 18.02
CA GLU A 10 6.23 -7.07 18.39
C GLU A 10 6.46 -7.46 19.85
N GLU A 11 7.72 -7.41 20.32
CA GLU A 11 8.07 -7.64 21.72
C GLU A 11 7.35 -6.66 22.66
N ARG A 12 7.33 -5.38 22.29
CA ARG A 12 6.69 -4.32 23.09
C ARG A 12 5.17 -4.44 23.15
N LEU A 13 4.54 -4.82 22.03
CA LEU A 13 3.08 -4.96 21.96
C LEU A 13 2.57 -6.32 22.47
N GLY A 14 3.46 -7.30 22.65
CA GLY A 14 3.13 -8.64 23.15
C GLY A 14 2.30 -9.48 22.17
N ASP A 15 1.83 -10.64 22.62
CA ASP A 15 1.03 -11.54 21.80
C ASP A 15 -0.33 -10.93 21.43
N PRO A 16 -0.66 -10.76 20.14
CA PRO A 16 -1.95 -10.21 19.74
C PRO A 16 -3.12 -11.17 19.97
N ALA A 17 -2.88 -12.47 20.16
CA ALA A 17 -3.90 -13.47 20.42
C ALA A 17 -4.26 -13.62 21.90
N ASP A 18 -3.54 -12.97 22.80
CA ASP A 18 -3.91 -12.89 24.22
C ASP A 18 -5.10 -11.94 24.37
N ASP A 19 -6.23 -12.47 24.83
CA ASP A 19 -7.47 -11.71 25.02
C ASP A 19 -7.33 -10.58 26.06
N ALA A 20 -6.38 -10.68 26.98
CA ALA A 20 -6.07 -9.64 27.96
C ALA A 20 -5.17 -8.53 27.40
N ASN A 21 -4.58 -8.72 26.24
CA ASN A 21 -3.68 -7.74 25.64
C ASN A 21 -4.46 -6.51 25.08
N PRO A 22 -4.26 -5.29 25.64
CA PRO A 22 -4.96 -4.10 25.17
C PRO A 22 -4.58 -3.68 23.74
N TYR A 23 -3.50 -4.27 23.21
CA TYR A 23 -2.99 -4.06 21.85
C TYR A 23 -3.27 -5.26 20.93
N GLY A 24 -4.06 -6.24 21.41
CA GLY A 24 -4.37 -7.47 20.70
C GLY A 24 -5.66 -7.44 19.89
N PHE A 25 -6.00 -8.61 19.35
CA PHE A 25 -7.14 -8.80 18.44
C PHE A 25 -8.49 -8.58 19.14
N ALA A 26 -8.65 -9.05 20.38
CA ALA A 26 -9.87 -8.86 21.16
C ALA A 26 -10.16 -7.36 21.38
N ALA A 27 -9.14 -6.60 21.74
CA ALA A 27 -9.26 -5.15 21.91
C ALA A 27 -9.56 -4.43 20.60
N ALA A 28 -9.01 -4.88 19.46
CA ALA A 28 -9.32 -4.32 18.13
C ALA A 28 -10.78 -4.56 17.75
N VAL A 29 -11.32 -5.76 17.99
CA VAL A 29 -12.73 -6.09 17.78
C VAL A 29 -13.64 -5.24 18.67
N ALA A 30 -13.31 -5.13 19.97
CA ALA A 30 -14.10 -4.34 20.92
C ALA A 30 -14.19 -2.86 20.50
N ARG A 31 -13.11 -2.27 20.01
CA ARG A 31 -13.10 -0.90 19.46
C ARG A 31 -13.96 -0.77 18.20
N ASP A 32 -13.83 -1.74 17.30
CA ASP A 32 -14.60 -1.77 16.06
C ASP A 32 -16.11 -1.80 16.31
N GLU A 33 -16.57 -2.55 17.31
CA GLU A 33 -17.99 -2.66 17.65
C GLU A 33 -18.64 -1.33 18.06
N VAL A 34 -17.86 -0.43 18.65
CA VAL A 34 -18.36 0.87 19.14
C VAL A 34 -17.80 2.07 18.34
N ASP A 35 -17.19 1.83 17.19
CA ASP A 35 -16.54 2.85 16.36
C ASP A 35 -15.53 3.71 17.14
N ALA A 36 -14.75 3.10 18.05
CA ALA A 36 -13.78 3.82 18.85
C ALA A 36 -12.43 3.94 18.15
N PHE A 37 -11.83 5.14 18.23
CA PHE A 37 -10.46 5.36 17.80
C PHE A 37 -9.48 4.56 18.68
N PRO A 38 -8.39 3.98 18.14
CA PRO A 38 -7.44 3.15 18.89
C PRO A 38 -6.44 3.98 19.73
N GLU A 39 -6.93 4.84 20.63
CA GLU A 39 -6.14 5.81 21.40
C GLU A 39 -4.95 5.18 22.13
N GLN A 40 -5.19 4.09 22.87
CA GLN A 40 -4.14 3.44 23.67
C GLN A 40 -3.05 2.84 22.79
N LEU A 41 -3.45 2.18 21.69
CA LEU A 41 -2.51 1.58 20.75
C LEU A 41 -1.71 2.67 20.01
N CYS A 42 -2.35 3.72 19.53
CA CYS A 42 -1.66 4.84 18.89
C CYS A 42 -0.70 5.55 19.84
N ALA A 43 -1.10 5.78 21.09
CA ALA A 43 -0.24 6.37 22.11
C ALA A 43 0.98 5.49 22.40
N GLU A 44 0.83 4.16 22.46
CA GLU A 44 1.94 3.22 22.63
C GLU A 44 2.89 3.24 21.43
N LEU A 45 2.34 3.26 20.22
CA LEU A 45 3.12 3.40 18.99
C LEU A 45 3.93 4.71 18.95
N VAL A 46 3.33 5.81 19.39
CA VAL A 46 4.05 7.10 19.51
C VAL A 46 5.17 7.01 20.55
N ARG A 47 4.92 6.41 21.74
CA ARG A 47 5.97 6.18 22.75
C ARG A 47 7.11 5.28 22.24
N ALA A 48 6.79 4.33 21.37
CA ALA A 48 7.79 3.47 20.71
C ALA A 48 8.60 4.19 19.63
N GLY A 49 8.18 5.38 19.20
CA GLY A 49 8.78 6.10 18.08
C GLY A 49 8.30 5.62 16.71
N PHE A 50 7.22 4.82 16.64
CA PHE A 50 6.68 4.29 15.40
C PHE A 50 6.34 5.39 14.38
N HIS A 51 5.74 6.50 14.81
CA HIS A 51 5.40 7.66 13.98
C HIS A 51 6.62 8.35 13.35
N LEU A 52 7.83 8.08 13.83
CA LEU A 52 9.07 8.64 13.28
C LEU A 52 9.59 7.88 12.05
N ASN A 53 9.02 6.71 11.73
CA ASN A 53 9.52 5.82 10.68
C ASN A 53 9.37 6.36 9.25
N TYR A 54 8.59 7.43 9.05
CA TYR A 54 8.44 8.11 7.76
C TYR A 54 9.01 9.53 7.75
N LEU A 55 9.50 10.02 8.89
CA LEU A 55 10.10 11.35 9.00
C LEU A 55 11.60 11.28 8.73
N PRO A 56 12.15 12.16 7.87
CA PRO A 56 13.57 12.17 7.56
C PRO A 56 14.41 12.54 8.79
N LYS A 57 15.68 12.11 8.78
CA LYS A 57 16.62 12.34 9.89
C LYS A 57 16.85 13.83 10.16
N GLU A 58 16.83 14.64 9.11
CA GLU A 58 16.95 16.11 9.18
C GLU A 58 15.79 16.75 9.96
N TRP A 59 14.65 16.09 9.98
CA TRP A 59 13.49 16.49 10.78
C TRP A 59 13.51 15.85 12.18
N GLY A 60 14.58 15.15 12.55
CA GLY A 60 14.68 14.40 13.81
C GLY A 60 13.86 13.10 13.81
N GLY A 61 13.52 12.60 12.63
CA GLY A 61 12.85 11.32 12.44
C GLY A 61 13.78 10.11 12.45
N ALA A 62 13.23 8.95 12.19
CA ALA A 62 13.93 7.65 12.17
C ALA A 62 13.77 6.92 10.81
N PHE A 63 13.36 7.63 9.77
CA PHE A 63 13.22 7.04 8.45
C PHE A 63 14.57 6.57 7.91
N GLU A 64 14.64 5.33 7.46
CA GLU A 64 15.80 4.74 6.82
C GLU A 64 15.53 4.40 5.36
N SER A 65 14.45 3.63 5.12
CA SER A 65 14.02 3.26 3.78
C SER A 65 12.55 2.82 3.80
N PHE A 66 11.89 2.90 2.63
CA PHE A 66 10.48 2.53 2.55
C PHE A 66 10.22 1.03 2.72
N ASP A 67 11.15 0.14 2.38
CA ASP A 67 10.98 -1.30 2.64
C ASP A 67 10.99 -1.62 4.14
N ARG A 68 11.83 -0.91 4.93
CA ARG A 68 11.80 -1.02 6.39
C ARG A 68 10.51 -0.43 6.99
N SER A 69 10.11 0.76 6.54
CA SER A 69 8.84 1.37 6.98
C SER A 69 7.64 0.51 6.61
N LEU A 70 7.58 -0.03 5.38
CA LEU A 70 6.54 -0.95 4.92
C LEU A 70 6.44 -2.18 5.82
N THR A 71 7.57 -2.79 6.17
CA THR A 71 7.63 -3.99 7.00
C THR A 71 7.18 -3.70 8.44
N LEU A 72 7.62 -2.59 9.01
CA LEU A 72 7.23 -2.12 10.34
C LEU A 72 5.73 -1.82 10.41
N VAL A 73 5.20 -1.09 9.42
CA VAL A 73 3.77 -0.74 9.34
C VAL A 73 2.92 -1.99 9.14
N ARG A 74 3.35 -2.93 8.30
CA ARG A 74 2.68 -4.22 8.11
C ARG A 74 2.58 -5.02 9.40
N ALA A 75 3.67 -5.12 10.18
CA ALA A 75 3.67 -5.80 11.47
C ALA A 75 2.65 -5.19 12.44
N ALA A 76 2.57 -3.86 12.53
CA ALA A 76 1.59 -3.16 13.34
C ALA A 76 0.15 -3.33 12.83
N ALA A 77 -0.07 -3.16 11.52
CA ALA A 77 -1.37 -3.24 10.87
C ALA A 77 -2.01 -4.64 10.94
N ARG A 78 -1.21 -5.68 11.16
CA ARG A 78 -1.66 -7.05 11.45
C ARG A 78 -2.60 -7.11 12.64
N ARG A 79 -2.39 -6.24 13.64
CA ARG A 79 -3.20 -6.17 14.88
C ARG A 79 -4.47 -5.36 14.69
N ASP A 80 -4.32 -4.19 14.10
CA ASP A 80 -5.41 -3.26 13.81
C ASP A 80 -4.94 -2.26 12.74
N VAL A 81 -5.52 -2.30 11.56
CA VAL A 81 -5.12 -1.40 10.46
C VAL A 81 -5.43 0.08 10.75
N ASN A 82 -6.30 0.36 11.71
CA ASN A 82 -6.64 1.72 12.13
C ASN A 82 -5.45 2.50 12.70
N ILE A 83 -4.33 1.81 13.02
CA ILE A 83 -3.09 2.47 13.44
C ILE A 83 -2.48 3.32 12.32
N MET A 84 -2.71 2.98 11.07
CA MET A 84 -2.18 3.74 9.93
C MET A 84 -2.77 5.15 9.88
N PRO A 85 -4.12 5.32 9.80
CA PRO A 85 -4.70 6.66 9.90
C PRO A 85 -4.42 7.33 11.25
N GLY A 86 -4.28 6.54 12.32
CA GLY A 86 -4.03 7.08 13.65
C GLY A 86 -2.63 7.68 13.86
N THR A 87 -1.63 7.23 13.11
CA THR A 87 -0.22 7.63 13.34
C THR A 87 0.52 8.11 12.10
N MET A 88 0.01 7.87 10.90
CA MET A 88 0.77 8.04 9.65
C MET A 88 0.08 8.86 8.56
N PHE A 89 -1.16 9.31 8.71
CA PHE A 89 -1.82 10.10 7.66
C PHE A 89 -1.10 11.41 7.34
N SER A 90 -0.27 11.91 8.23
CA SER A 90 0.55 13.09 8.01
C SER A 90 1.69 12.88 6.98
N ILE A 91 1.98 11.64 6.58
CA ILE A 91 3.06 11.35 5.62
C ILE A 91 2.86 12.09 4.28
N ILE A 92 1.60 12.28 3.83
CA ILE A 92 1.31 12.99 2.59
C ILE A 92 1.71 14.46 2.71
N ALA A 93 1.24 15.13 3.77
CA ALA A 93 1.56 16.53 4.03
C ALA A 93 3.07 16.72 4.25
N ALA A 94 3.71 15.82 5.00
CA ALA A 94 5.16 15.82 5.21
C ALA A 94 5.93 15.73 3.89
N THR A 95 5.55 14.81 2.99
CA THR A 95 6.18 14.67 1.68
C THR A 95 5.94 15.90 0.79
N CYS A 96 4.73 16.47 0.77
CA CYS A 96 4.46 17.71 0.05
C CYS A 96 5.37 18.87 0.53
N LEU A 97 5.57 18.96 1.85
CA LEU A 97 6.45 20.00 2.43
C LEU A 97 7.92 19.74 2.12
N GLN A 98 8.36 18.48 2.04
CA GLN A 98 9.72 18.16 1.57
C GLN A 98 9.93 18.56 0.09
N VAL A 99 8.89 18.46 -0.74
CA VAL A 99 8.97 18.82 -2.16
C VAL A 99 8.99 20.34 -2.37
N HIS A 100 8.15 21.10 -1.67
CA HIS A 100 7.93 22.54 -1.97
C HIS A 100 7.87 23.45 -0.74
N GLY A 101 7.87 22.92 0.48
CA GLY A 101 7.79 23.73 1.70
C GLY A 101 9.03 24.58 1.93
N SER A 102 8.84 25.78 2.47
CA SER A 102 9.95 26.58 2.99
C SER A 102 10.62 25.89 4.19
N LEU A 103 11.85 26.28 4.51
CA LEU A 103 12.55 25.75 5.68
C LEU A 103 11.74 25.94 6.98
N GLU A 104 11.10 27.10 7.14
CA GLU A 104 10.25 27.40 8.29
C GLU A 104 9.03 26.47 8.36
N GLN A 105 8.35 26.26 7.23
CA GLN A 105 7.20 25.33 7.15
C GLN A 105 7.62 23.89 7.44
N GLN A 106 8.77 23.45 6.92
CA GLN A 106 9.33 22.13 7.20
C GLN A 106 9.70 21.96 8.68
N GLN A 107 10.35 22.93 9.29
CA GLN A 107 10.71 22.93 10.71
C GLN A 107 9.45 22.86 11.59
N ARG A 108 8.45 23.66 11.27
CA ARG A 108 7.19 23.66 12.01
C ARG A 108 6.44 22.33 11.93
N ALA A 109 6.34 21.75 10.74
CA ALA A 109 5.77 20.42 10.57
C ALA A 109 6.57 19.34 11.32
N ALA A 110 7.91 19.41 11.27
CA ALA A 110 8.78 18.51 12.00
C ALA A 110 8.57 18.57 13.52
N GLU A 111 8.40 19.77 14.09
CA GLU A 111 8.09 19.95 15.52
C GLU A 111 6.77 19.25 15.90
N ILE A 112 5.70 19.51 15.15
CA ILE A 112 4.39 18.89 15.37
C ILE A 112 4.52 17.36 15.31
N LEU A 113 5.08 16.84 14.22
CA LEU A 113 5.11 15.41 13.94
C LEU A 113 6.03 14.64 14.90
N ARG A 114 7.18 15.19 15.30
CA ARG A 114 8.05 14.58 16.33
C ARG A 114 7.37 14.48 17.69
N GLY A 115 6.52 15.45 18.01
CA GLY A 115 5.73 15.45 19.24
C GLY A 115 4.57 14.44 19.23
N GLY A 116 4.37 13.71 18.14
CA GLY A 116 3.22 12.82 17.97
C GLY A 116 1.92 13.53 17.58
N GLY A 117 2.01 14.81 17.22
CA GLY A 117 0.93 15.59 16.65
C GLY A 117 0.68 15.26 15.18
N ALA A 118 -0.28 15.95 14.55
CA ALA A 118 -0.71 15.65 13.18
C ALA A 118 -0.72 16.89 12.27
N VAL A 119 -0.29 16.71 11.04
CA VAL A 119 -0.50 17.63 9.92
C VAL A 119 -1.45 16.96 8.94
N ALA A 120 -2.72 17.36 8.93
CA ALA A 120 -3.72 16.77 8.06
C ALA A 120 -3.50 17.18 6.59
N PHE A 121 -3.92 16.32 5.67
CA PHE A 121 -3.86 16.59 4.23
C PHE A 121 -5.28 16.70 3.65
N ALA A 122 -5.64 17.88 3.17
CA ALA A 122 -6.96 18.23 2.71
C ALA A 122 -6.97 18.49 1.18
N LEU A 123 -7.25 17.43 0.41
CA LEU A 123 -7.32 17.47 -1.05
C LEU A 123 -8.74 17.22 -1.56
N THR A 124 -9.38 16.15 -1.09
CA THR A 124 -10.62 15.59 -1.63
C THR A 124 -11.84 16.44 -1.28
N GLU A 125 -12.78 16.53 -2.22
CA GLU A 125 -14.09 17.16 -2.06
C GLU A 125 -15.19 16.15 -2.39
N ALA A 126 -16.32 16.19 -1.69
CA ALA A 126 -17.39 15.19 -1.81
C ALA A 126 -17.98 15.12 -3.22
N GLY A 127 -18.07 16.25 -3.91
CA GLY A 127 -18.64 16.35 -5.26
C GLY A 127 -17.72 15.86 -6.38
N HIS A 128 -16.41 15.75 -6.13
CA HIS A 128 -15.41 15.54 -7.19
C HIS A 128 -14.63 14.24 -7.05
N GLY A 129 -14.48 13.68 -5.85
CA GLY A 129 -13.79 12.40 -5.61
C GLY A 129 -12.41 12.33 -6.27
N SER A 130 -12.27 11.51 -7.31
CA SER A 130 -11.02 11.36 -8.08
C SER A 130 -10.88 12.38 -9.23
N ASP A 131 -11.87 13.21 -9.49
CA ASP A 131 -11.77 14.35 -10.41
C ASP A 131 -11.12 15.56 -9.71
N LEU A 132 -9.81 15.50 -9.49
CA LEU A 132 -9.08 16.53 -8.77
C LEU A 132 -9.12 17.90 -9.46
N LEU A 133 -9.29 17.93 -10.79
CA LEU A 133 -9.41 19.18 -11.53
C LEU A 133 -10.77 19.86 -11.35
N GLY A 134 -11.76 19.12 -10.88
CA GLY A 134 -13.09 19.63 -10.53
C GLY A 134 -13.13 20.32 -9.17
N ASN A 135 -12.14 20.14 -8.29
CA ASN A 135 -12.15 20.71 -6.94
C ASN A 135 -12.42 22.21 -6.93
N GLU A 136 -13.27 22.66 -6.00
CA GLU A 136 -13.85 24.02 -5.94
C GLU A 136 -13.39 24.86 -4.74
N VAL A 137 -12.80 24.25 -3.68
CA VAL A 137 -12.24 25.03 -2.56
C VAL A 137 -11.28 26.08 -3.10
N ARG A 138 -11.52 27.34 -2.79
CA ARG A 138 -10.87 28.49 -3.42
C ARG A 138 -10.06 29.30 -2.41
N LEU A 139 -8.87 29.68 -2.82
CA LEU A 139 -8.06 30.70 -2.17
C LEU A 139 -8.11 31.98 -3.02
N SER A 140 -8.68 33.05 -2.46
CA SER A 140 -8.76 34.33 -3.15
C SER A 140 -7.40 35.05 -3.18
N PRO A 141 -7.22 36.05 -4.09
CA PRO A 141 -6.01 36.88 -4.13
C PRO A 141 -5.76 37.65 -2.81
N ASP A 142 -6.83 37.95 -2.06
CA ASP A 142 -6.77 38.65 -0.78
C ASP A 142 -6.41 37.72 0.40
N GLY A 143 -6.06 36.46 0.11
CA GLY A 143 -5.66 35.50 1.14
C GLY A 143 -6.81 34.96 1.96
N VAL A 144 -7.98 34.70 1.35
CA VAL A 144 -9.16 34.13 2.00
C VAL A 144 -9.47 32.76 1.42
N LEU A 145 -9.60 31.75 2.30
CA LEU A 145 -9.91 30.37 1.94
C LEU A 145 -11.39 30.07 2.20
N SER A 146 -12.11 29.54 1.19
CA SER A 146 -13.55 29.24 1.28
C SER A 146 -13.88 27.92 0.60
N GLY A 147 -14.83 27.16 1.18
CA GLY A 147 -15.31 25.89 0.66
C GLY A 147 -15.15 24.73 1.64
N GLU A 148 -15.32 23.49 1.16
CA GLU A 148 -15.37 22.29 1.99
C GLU A 148 -14.41 21.20 1.48
N LYS A 149 -13.58 20.65 2.36
CA LYS A 149 -12.78 19.44 2.13
C LYS A 149 -13.38 18.28 2.90
N TRP A 150 -13.40 17.10 2.27
CA TRP A 150 -14.11 15.93 2.73
C TRP A 150 -13.18 14.73 2.97
N MET A 151 -13.52 13.90 3.98
CA MET A 151 -12.75 12.69 4.35
C MET A 151 -11.28 12.99 4.69
N VAL A 152 -11.04 14.09 5.39
CA VAL A 152 -9.70 14.52 5.78
C VAL A 152 -9.23 13.70 6.98
N GLY A 153 -8.21 12.88 6.80
CA GLY A 153 -7.62 12.06 7.86
C GLY A 153 -6.97 12.92 8.94
N LEU A 154 -7.23 12.57 10.22
CA LEU A 154 -6.82 13.31 11.42
C LEU A 154 -7.35 14.76 11.47
N GLY A 155 -8.39 15.06 10.69
CA GLY A 155 -8.91 16.42 10.57
C GLY A 155 -9.57 16.97 11.83
N LEU A 156 -10.09 16.09 12.74
CA LEU A 156 -10.65 16.54 14.01
C LEU A 156 -9.59 16.94 15.03
N ARG A 157 -8.38 16.36 14.95
CA ARG A 157 -7.33 16.46 15.97
C ARG A 157 -6.01 17.05 15.50
N CYS A 158 -5.87 17.42 14.20
CA CYS A 158 -4.62 17.97 13.67
C CYS A 158 -4.28 19.35 14.25
N GLU A 159 -2.99 19.60 14.42
CA GLU A 159 -2.42 20.90 14.80
C GLU A 159 -2.23 21.81 13.60
N ALA A 160 -2.02 21.23 12.40
CA ALA A 160 -1.96 21.96 11.15
C ALA A 160 -2.65 21.20 10.03
N VAL A 161 -3.07 21.89 8.99
CA VAL A 161 -3.67 21.31 7.79
C VAL A 161 -3.00 21.84 6.54
N TYR A 162 -2.54 20.92 5.69
CA TYR A 162 -2.10 21.20 4.32
C TYR A 162 -3.31 21.14 3.41
N VAL A 163 -3.70 22.29 2.83
CA VAL A 163 -4.90 22.43 2.02
C VAL A 163 -4.53 22.71 0.57
N VAL A 164 -5.01 21.89 -0.36
CA VAL A 164 -4.93 22.16 -1.79
C VAL A 164 -6.19 22.92 -2.21
N ALA A 165 -6.02 24.14 -2.72
CA ALA A 165 -7.10 25.04 -3.08
C ALA A 165 -6.89 25.64 -4.47
N ARG A 166 -7.99 25.99 -5.12
CA ARG A 166 -8.00 26.63 -6.43
C ARG A 166 -7.60 28.11 -6.32
N THR A 167 -6.63 28.50 -7.11
CA THR A 167 -6.15 29.90 -7.24
C THR A 167 -6.18 30.42 -8.67
N GLY A 168 -6.57 29.55 -9.63
CA GLY A 168 -6.66 29.88 -11.06
C GLY A 168 -7.85 29.20 -11.72
N ASP A 169 -8.02 29.44 -13.01
CA ASP A 169 -9.23 29.02 -13.71
C ASP A 169 -9.16 27.59 -14.27
N ARG A 170 -8.03 27.17 -14.84
CA ARG A 170 -7.95 25.93 -15.60
C ARG A 170 -6.66 25.16 -15.40
N GLY A 171 -6.78 23.82 -15.52
CA GLY A 171 -5.67 22.88 -15.54
C GLY A 171 -5.01 22.65 -14.17
N PRO A 172 -3.96 21.81 -14.13
CA PRO A 172 -3.27 21.46 -12.87
C PRO A 172 -2.62 22.68 -12.18
N GLY A 173 -2.13 23.65 -12.94
CA GLY A 173 -1.55 24.90 -12.43
C GLY A 173 -2.56 25.87 -11.81
N ALA A 174 -3.86 25.56 -11.83
CA ALA A 174 -4.89 26.32 -11.13
C ALA A 174 -4.94 26.05 -9.62
N PHE A 175 -4.11 25.13 -9.09
CA PHE A 175 -4.16 24.72 -7.70
C PHE A 175 -2.88 25.06 -6.95
N SER A 176 -3.03 25.75 -5.84
CA SER A 176 -1.96 26.07 -4.89
C SER A 176 -2.18 25.32 -3.58
N ALA A 177 -1.17 25.28 -2.74
CA ALA A 177 -1.30 24.68 -1.42
C ALA A 177 -0.97 25.70 -0.34
N VAL A 178 -1.64 25.60 0.81
CA VAL A 178 -1.36 26.37 2.01
C VAL A 178 -1.20 25.46 3.21
N LEU A 179 -0.29 25.80 4.12
CA LEU A 179 -0.16 25.18 5.43
C LEU A 179 -0.78 26.11 6.47
N LEU A 180 -1.85 25.66 7.11
CA LEU A 180 -2.56 26.42 8.13
C LEU A 180 -2.40 25.76 9.49
N GLU A 181 -1.86 26.46 10.47
CA GLU A 181 -1.95 26.05 11.87
C GLU A 181 -3.38 26.26 12.35
N THR A 182 -3.94 25.25 12.98
CA THR A 182 -5.36 25.28 13.39
C THR A 182 -5.57 26.00 14.72
N ALA A 183 -4.51 26.13 15.53
CA ALA A 183 -4.53 26.91 16.74
C ALA A 183 -4.72 28.41 16.40
N GLY A 184 -5.69 29.05 17.07
CA GLY A 184 -5.98 30.47 16.85
C GLY A 184 -6.93 30.77 15.68
N ILE A 185 -7.32 29.78 14.86
CA ILE A 185 -8.40 29.98 13.89
C ILE A 185 -9.74 29.84 14.64
N PRO A 186 -10.62 30.88 14.63
CA PRO A 186 -11.92 30.80 15.27
C PRO A 186 -12.78 29.67 14.66
N ARG A 187 -13.60 29.00 15.49
CA ARG A 187 -14.45 27.89 15.05
C ARG A 187 -15.41 28.27 13.94
N GLU A 188 -15.89 29.50 13.94
CA GLU A 188 -16.73 30.07 12.89
C GLU A 188 -16.00 30.27 11.56
N LYS A 189 -14.67 30.24 11.56
CA LYS A 189 -13.82 30.33 10.35
C LYS A 189 -13.36 28.97 9.86
N LEU A 190 -13.07 28.04 10.76
CA LEU A 190 -12.72 26.65 10.43
C LEU A 190 -13.60 25.72 11.26
N GLU A 191 -14.68 25.22 10.64
CA GLU A 191 -15.53 24.21 11.23
C GLU A 191 -14.95 22.82 10.92
N ARG A 192 -14.83 21.96 11.95
CA ARG A 192 -14.38 20.58 11.85
C ARG A 192 -15.53 19.66 12.26
N VAL A 193 -16.05 18.89 11.33
CA VAL A 193 -17.18 18.00 11.55
C VAL A 193 -16.76 16.56 11.26
N PRO A 194 -17.13 15.57 12.09
CA PRO A 194 -16.91 14.18 11.74
C PRO A 194 -17.47 13.87 10.35
N ALA A 195 -16.66 13.18 9.53
CA ALA A 195 -17.10 12.68 8.23
C ALA A 195 -18.13 11.54 8.42
N PRO A 196 -18.87 11.13 7.37
CA PRO A 196 -19.74 9.97 7.42
C PRO A 196 -18.99 8.72 7.90
N ARG A 197 -19.67 7.91 8.72
CA ARG A 197 -19.11 6.68 9.28
C ARG A 197 -18.82 5.66 8.18
N THR A 198 -17.68 5.01 8.25
CA THR A 198 -17.24 3.99 7.30
C THR A 198 -17.71 2.59 7.70
N GLY A 199 -17.92 1.69 6.73
CA GLY A 199 -18.30 0.31 7.00
C GLY A 199 -17.17 -0.54 7.57
N GLY A 200 -15.91 -0.26 7.18
CA GLY A 200 -14.66 -0.83 7.73
C GLY A 200 -13.75 0.29 8.22
N MET A 201 -12.63 -0.06 8.86
CA MET A 201 -11.76 0.90 9.54
C MET A 201 -12.56 1.83 10.46
N ARG A 202 -13.49 1.25 11.20
CA ARG A 202 -14.43 1.99 12.04
C ARG A 202 -13.69 2.69 13.18
N GLY A 203 -14.15 3.89 13.51
CA GLY A 203 -13.57 4.72 14.57
C GLY A 203 -12.33 5.52 14.16
N ILE A 204 -11.87 5.48 12.90
CA ILE A 204 -10.80 6.37 12.46
C ILE A 204 -11.24 7.83 12.44
N ASP A 205 -10.30 8.75 12.67
CA ASP A 205 -10.53 10.18 12.59
C ASP A 205 -10.55 10.63 11.13
N LEU A 206 -11.75 10.81 10.60
CA LEU A 206 -12.01 11.44 9.31
C LEU A 206 -12.92 12.65 9.53
N ALA A 207 -12.56 13.79 8.98
CA ALA A 207 -13.31 15.02 9.11
C ALA A 207 -13.75 15.61 7.76
N THR A 208 -14.84 16.35 7.81
CA THR A 208 -15.16 17.40 6.87
C THR A 208 -14.64 18.73 7.44
N LEU A 209 -13.81 19.42 6.67
CA LEU A 209 -13.27 20.74 7.03
C LEU A 209 -13.97 21.81 6.20
N ARG A 210 -14.71 22.72 6.85
CA ARG A 210 -15.40 23.85 6.21
C ARG A 210 -14.66 25.14 6.50
N PHE A 211 -14.26 25.80 5.44
CA PHE A 211 -13.57 27.08 5.47
C PHE A 211 -14.59 28.20 5.18
N HIS A 212 -14.88 29.02 6.17
CA HIS A 212 -15.86 30.11 6.10
C HIS A 212 -15.13 31.45 6.01
N ASP A 213 -14.65 31.79 4.83
CA ASP A 213 -13.81 32.96 4.59
C ASP A 213 -12.65 33.00 5.61
N THR A 214 -11.92 31.88 5.68
CA THR A 214 -10.81 31.67 6.62
C THR A 214 -9.63 32.49 6.19
N PRO A 215 -9.10 33.42 7.02
CA PRO A 215 -7.90 34.17 6.70
C PRO A 215 -6.69 33.24 6.58
N VAL A 216 -5.93 33.39 5.51
CA VAL A 216 -4.67 32.68 5.28
C VAL A 216 -3.52 33.61 5.61
N PRO A 217 -2.68 33.30 6.62
CA PRO A 217 -1.56 34.15 7.00
C PRO A 217 -0.56 34.35 5.85
N ALA A 218 0.12 35.48 5.86
CA ALA A 218 1.28 35.69 5.00
C ALA A 218 2.33 34.60 5.29
N GLY A 219 2.89 33.99 4.24
CA GLY A 219 3.85 32.88 4.37
C GLY A 219 3.23 31.48 4.48
N ALA A 220 1.89 31.35 4.56
CA ALA A 220 1.23 30.04 4.57
C ALA A 220 1.24 29.33 3.19
N LEU A 221 1.44 30.05 2.09
CA LEU A 221 1.57 29.45 0.76
C LEU A 221 2.77 28.50 0.72
N VAL A 222 2.52 27.25 0.29
CA VAL A 222 3.56 26.24 0.14
C VAL A 222 4.09 26.24 -1.29
N GLY A 223 5.37 26.50 -1.43
CA GLY A 223 6.01 26.59 -2.75
C GLY A 223 5.54 27.83 -3.55
N ARG A 224 5.41 27.65 -4.86
CA ARG A 224 4.91 28.68 -5.78
C ARG A 224 3.42 28.49 -6.03
N GLN A 225 2.74 29.56 -6.36
CA GLN A 225 1.35 29.46 -6.83
C GLN A 225 1.26 28.51 -8.03
N GLY A 226 0.25 27.63 -8.03
CA GLY A 226 0.00 26.66 -9.09
C GLY A 226 0.74 25.33 -8.95
N THR A 227 1.54 25.11 -7.90
CA THR A 227 2.30 23.85 -7.70
C THR A 227 1.64 22.89 -6.70
N GLY A 228 0.48 23.23 -6.13
CA GLY A 228 -0.14 22.46 -5.06
C GLY A 228 -0.61 21.06 -5.50
N LEU A 229 -1.19 20.94 -6.69
CA LEU A 229 -1.66 19.64 -7.18
C LEU A 229 -0.49 18.75 -7.61
N GLU A 230 0.56 19.31 -8.19
CA GLU A 230 1.80 18.58 -8.52
C GLU A 230 2.39 17.93 -7.27
N ALA A 231 2.59 18.72 -6.20
CA ALA A 231 3.12 18.22 -4.94
C ALA A 231 2.25 17.10 -4.35
N ALA A 232 0.92 17.28 -4.39
CA ALA A 232 -0.03 16.28 -3.91
C ALA A 232 0.06 14.95 -4.67
N VAL A 233 0.12 14.99 -6.01
CA VAL A 233 0.23 13.78 -6.84
C VAL A 233 1.56 13.06 -6.62
N LYS A 234 2.67 13.80 -6.49
CA LYS A 234 3.99 13.23 -6.15
C LYS A 234 3.97 12.57 -4.77
N ALA A 235 3.44 13.24 -3.75
CA ALA A 235 3.36 12.70 -2.40
C ALA A 235 2.49 11.44 -2.29
N GLN A 236 1.38 11.37 -3.04
CA GLN A 236 0.52 10.20 -3.08
C GLN A 236 1.24 8.93 -3.56
N GLN A 237 2.27 9.03 -4.38
CA GLN A 237 3.03 7.86 -4.83
C GLN A 237 3.71 7.15 -3.65
N ALA A 238 4.35 7.89 -2.76
CA ALA A 238 5.00 7.34 -1.56
C ALA A 238 3.97 6.78 -0.55
N VAL A 239 2.82 7.46 -0.41
CA VAL A 239 1.75 7.02 0.51
C VAL A 239 1.13 5.70 0.09
N ARG A 240 1.05 5.40 -1.19
CA ARG A 240 0.58 4.09 -1.67
C ARG A 240 1.39 2.92 -1.10
N LEU A 241 2.69 3.12 -0.80
CA LEU A 241 3.51 2.11 -0.12
C LEU A 241 2.95 1.77 1.27
N MET A 242 2.45 2.78 2.00
CA MET A 242 1.90 2.57 3.34
C MET A 242 0.51 1.92 3.29
N SER A 243 -0.34 2.28 2.32
CA SER A 243 -1.63 1.59 2.13
C SER A 243 -1.43 0.12 1.73
N MET A 244 -0.39 -0.20 0.96
CA MET A 244 0.00 -1.59 0.67
C MET A 244 0.45 -2.34 1.93
N ALA A 245 1.21 -1.70 2.82
CA ALA A 245 1.60 -2.29 4.11
C ALA A 245 0.36 -2.65 4.95
N GLY A 246 -0.66 -1.79 4.96
CA GLY A 246 -1.95 -2.07 5.60
C GLY A 246 -2.67 -3.26 5.00
N SER A 247 -2.79 -3.31 3.67
CA SER A 247 -3.40 -4.44 2.96
C SER A 247 -2.71 -5.77 3.28
N LEU A 248 -1.36 -5.79 3.24
CA LEU A 248 -0.55 -6.97 3.56
C LEU A 248 -0.66 -7.37 5.03
N GLY A 249 -0.79 -6.41 5.97
CA GLY A 249 -1.01 -6.70 7.38
C GLY A 249 -2.35 -7.40 7.64
N ILE A 250 -3.42 -6.89 7.03
CA ILE A 250 -4.75 -7.52 7.07
C ILE A 250 -4.69 -8.93 6.46
N ALA A 251 -4.05 -9.06 5.30
CA ALA A 251 -3.93 -10.31 4.57
C ALA A 251 -3.14 -11.38 5.36
N ASP A 252 -2.04 -11.01 6.00
CA ASP A 252 -1.25 -11.89 6.86
C ASP A 252 -2.13 -12.49 7.97
N THR A 253 -2.89 -11.67 8.68
CA THR A 253 -3.78 -12.14 9.73
C THR A 253 -4.93 -12.99 9.19
N ALA A 254 -5.52 -12.64 8.06
CA ALA A 254 -6.61 -13.40 7.45
C ALA A 254 -6.19 -14.82 7.04
N VAL A 255 -4.99 -14.95 6.45
CA VAL A 255 -4.45 -16.25 6.05
C VAL A 255 -4.12 -17.10 7.29
N ARG A 256 -3.56 -16.50 8.37
CA ARG A 256 -3.32 -17.24 9.63
C ARG A 256 -4.61 -17.80 10.22
N ILE A 257 -5.64 -16.97 10.34
CA ILE A 257 -6.95 -17.40 10.88
C ILE A 257 -7.51 -18.58 10.05
N ALA A 258 -7.45 -18.49 8.72
CA ALA A 258 -7.96 -19.53 7.85
C ALA A 258 -7.13 -20.82 7.91
N ALA A 259 -5.79 -20.70 7.99
CA ALA A 259 -4.88 -21.84 8.11
C ALA A 259 -5.03 -22.55 9.46
N ASP A 260 -5.13 -21.81 10.57
CA ASP A 260 -5.34 -22.35 11.90
C ASP A 260 -6.69 -23.05 12.01
N PHE A 261 -7.75 -22.43 11.49
CA PHE A 261 -9.05 -23.06 11.42
C PHE A 261 -9.02 -24.37 10.63
N ALA A 262 -8.34 -24.41 9.48
CA ALA A 262 -8.24 -25.61 8.67
C ALA A 262 -7.42 -26.71 9.37
N ALA A 263 -6.41 -26.36 10.17
CA ALA A 263 -5.61 -27.30 10.94
C ALA A 263 -6.41 -27.94 12.10
N ASP A 264 -7.20 -27.12 12.79
CA ASP A 264 -7.98 -27.58 13.96
C ASP A 264 -9.29 -28.29 13.56
N ARG A 265 -9.85 -27.98 12.41
CA ARG A 265 -11.17 -28.48 11.96
C ARG A 265 -11.10 -29.86 11.33
N ARG A 266 -12.06 -30.73 11.71
CA ARG A 266 -12.28 -32.02 11.08
C ARG A 266 -13.67 -32.11 10.46
N VAL A 267 -13.76 -32.83 9.34
CA VAL A 267 -15.03 -33.27 8.71
C VAL A 267 -15.06 -34.80 8.81
N GLY A 268 -15.87 -35.31 9.69
CA GLY A 268 -15.78 -36.71 10.10
C GLY A 268 -14.43 -37.01 10.77
N ARG A 269 -13.65 -37.93 10.19
CA ARG A 269 -12.30 -38.28 10.68
C ARG A 269 -11.16 -37.51 9.99
N THR A 270 -11.47 -36.80 8.90
CA THR A 270 -10.47 -36.17 8.04
C THR A 270 -10.24 -34.72 8.50
N PRO A 271 -8.99 -34.30 8.76
CA PRO A 271 -8.70 -32.89 8.99
C PRO A 271 -9.01 -32.06 7.74
N LEU A 272 -9.46 -30.82 7.94
CA LEU A 272 -9.85 -29.95 6.81
C LEU A 272 -8.65 -29.62 5.91
N THR A 273 -7.43 -29.60 6.47
CA THR A 273 -6.17 -29.45 5.74
C THR A 273 -5.90 -30.59 4.75
N ALA A 274 -6.50 -31.77 4.90
CA ALA A 274 -6.39 -32.86 3.97
C ALA A 274 -7.43 -32.80 2.82
N SER A 275 -8.39 -31.86 2.89
CA SER A 275 -9.36 -31.65 1.80
C SER A 275 -8.67 -31.01 0.60
N PRO A 276 -8.69 -31.64 -0.59
CA PRO A 276 -8.08 -31.04 -1.80
C PRO A 276 -8.67 -29.67 -2.14
N TRP A 277 -9.97 -29.48 -1.89
CA TRP A 277 -10.64 -28.21 -2.13
C TRP A 277 -10.11 -27.10 -1.20
N THR A 278 -9.98 -27.37 0.11
CA THR A 278 -9.44 -26.43 1.09
C THR A 278 -7.99 -26.07 0.77
N ARG A 279 -7.17 -27.08 0.47
CA ARG A 279 -5.77 -26.87 0.08
C ARG A 279 -5.66 -25.96 -1.15
N ARG A 280 -6.50 -26.18 -2.15
CA ARG A 280 -6.51 -25.34 -3.37
C ARG A 280 -6.88 -23.90 -3.08
N GLU A 281 -7.90 -23.63 -2.27
CA GLU A 281 -8.28 -22.25 -1.91
C GLU A 281 -7.16 -21.55 -1.10
N LEU A 282 -6.56 -22.24 -0.14
CA LEU A 282 -5.42 -21.72 0.62
C LEU A 282 -4.17 -21.56 -0.24
N ALA A 283 -3.93 -22.42 -1.23
CA ALA A 283 -2.79 -22.30 -2.16
C ALA A 283 -2.91 -21.05 -3.04
N VAL A 284 -4.12 -20.77 -3.58
CA VAL A 284 -4.36 -19.51 -4.30
C VAL A 284 -4.14 -18.30 -3.40
N ALA A 285 -4.68 -18.33 -2.18
CA ALA A 285 -4.51 -17.24 -1.22
C ALA A 285 -3.02 -17.02 -0.85
N SER A 286 -2.26 -18.11 -0.68
CA SER A 286 -0.83 -18.05 -0.40
C SER A 286 -0.04 -17.50 -1.59
N ALA A 287 -0.30 -17.95 -2.80
CA ALA A 287 0.36 -17.45 -4.00
C ALA A 287 0.08 -15.95 -4.21
N ALA A 288 -1.17 -15.52 -4.00
CA ALA A 288 -1.55 -14.10 -4.03
C ALA A 288 -0.76 -13.27 -3.00
N LEU A 289 -0.61 -13.79 -1.77
CA LEU A 289 0.12 -13.10 -0.70
C LEU A 289 1.61 -12.96 -1.02
N LEU A 290 2.28 -14.03 -1.45
CA LEU A 290 3.70 -13.99 -1.79
C LEU A 290 3.98 -13.07 -2.99
N ALA A 291 3.12 -13.11 -4.01
CA ALA A 291 3.20 -12.20 -5.15
C ALA A 291 3.01 -10.73 -4.73
N ALA A 292 2.02 -10.44 -3.89
CA ALA A 292 1.77 -9.10 -3.37
C ALA A 292 2.94 -8.57 -2.51
N ASP A 293 3.55 -9.43 -1.68
CA ASP A 293 4.74 -9.10 -0.88
C ASP A 293 5.94 -8.74 -1.77
N ALA A 294 6.24 -9.56 -2.77
CA ALA A 294 7.36 -9.32 -3.70
C ALA A 294 7.21 -7.98 -4.44
N VAL A 295 6.00 -7.66 -4.91
CA VAL A 295 5.69 -6.40 -5.60
C VAL A 295 5.81 -5.20 -4.66
N ALA A 296 5.28 -5.32 -3.44
CA ALA A 296 5.34 -4.24 -2.44
C ALA A 296 6.79 -3.94 -2.02
N LEU A 297 7.62 -4.98 -1.82
CA LEU A 297 9.05 -4.82 -1.53
C LEU A 297 9.79 -4.19 -2.71
N GLY A 298 9.53 -4.65 -3.95
CA GLY A 298 10.08 -4.07 -5.15
C GLY A 298 9.75 -2.58 -5.29
N ALA A 299 8.48 -2.20 -5.09
CA ALA A 299 8.05 -0.80 -5.14
C ALA A 299 8.68 0.04 -4.01
N ALA A 300 8.69 -0.49 -2.77
CA ALA A 300 9.26 0.21 -1.62
C ALA A 300 10.77 0.48 -1.76
N ARG A 301 11.49 -0.36 -2.47
CA ARG A 301 12.91 -0.17 -2.79
C ARG A 301 13.11 0.65 -4.06
N GLY A 302 12.21 0.48 -5.04
CA GLY A 302 12.24 1.17 -6.32
C GLY A 302 12.12 2.69 -6.21
N VAL A 303 11.36 3.21 -5.25
CA VAL A 303 11.22 4.65 -5.02
C VAL A 303 12.54 5.35 -4.65
N HIS A 304 13.50 4.61 -4.09
CA HIS A 304 14.84 5.10 -3.78
C HIS A 304 15.75 5.12 -5.00
N VAL A 305 15.63 4.11 -5.86
CA VAL A 305 16.59 3.85 -6.94
C VAL A 305 16.17 4.53 -8.24
N ALA A 306 14.87 4.53 -8.54
CA ALA A 306 14.31 5.08 -9.78
C ALA A 306 13.09 5.98 -9.51
N PRO A 307 13.25 7.07 -8.71
CA PRO A 307 12.13 7.93 -8.32
C PRO A 307 11.44 8.59 -9.53
N GLU A 308 12.14 8.84 -10.63
CA GLU A 308 11.57 9.43 -11.84
C GLU A 308 10.62 8.47 -12.60
N ALA A 309 10.83 7.16 -12.45
CA ALA A 309 9.98 6.11 -13.03
C ALA A 309 8.90 5.61 -12.05
N PHE A 310 8.93 6.07 -10.81
CA PHE A 310 8.18 5.47 -9.71
C PHE A 310 6.66 5.59 -9.87
N SER A 311 6.16 6.55 -10.66
CA SER A 311 4.71 6.68 -10.91
C SER A 311 4.10 5.37 -11.46
N VAL A 312 4.78 4.66 -12.37
CA VAL A 312 4.35 3.35 -12.89
C VAL A 312 4.39 2.27 -11.81
N TRP A 313 5.47 2.21 -11.03
CA TRP A 313 5.61 1.22 -9.96
C TRP A 313 4.54 1.41 -8.88
N ALA A 314 4.27 2.67 -8.48
CA ALA A 314 3.25 2.98 -7.51
C ALA A 314 1.85 2.57 -7.96
N LEU A 315 1.53 2.79 -9.26
CA LEU A 315 0.24 2.42 -9.84
C LEU A 315 0.08 0.90 -9.97
N SER A 316 1.10 0.20 -10.49
CA SER A 316 1.12 -1.27 -10.61
C SER A 316 1.01 -1.94 -9.25
N ALA A 317 1.88 -1.56 -8.31
CA ALA A 317 1.93 -2.17 -7.00
C ALA A 317 0.64 -1.93 -6.20
N LYS A 318 0.08 -0.70 -6.22
CA LYS A 318 -1.20 -0.41 -5.56
C LYS A 318 -2.33 -1.27 -6.13
N HIS A 319 -2.39 -1.43 -7.45
CA HIS A 319 -3.41 -2.28 -8.08
C HIS A 319 -3.25 -3.74 -7.65
N VAL A 320 -2.07 -4.31 -7.89
CA VAL A 320 -1.81 -5.74 -7.65
C VAL A 320 -1.99 -6.10 -6.17
N VAL A 321 -1.42 -5.32 -5.25
CA VAL A 321 -1.50 -5.62 -3.81
C VAL A 321 -2.93 -5.52 -3.31
N ALA A 322 -3.68 -4.48 -3.72
CA ALA A 322 -5.06 -4.30 -3.28
C ALA A 322 -5.97 -5.43 -3.79
N GLU A 323 -5.88 -5.80 -5.08
CA GLU A 323 -6.72 -6.83 -5.68
C GLU A 323 -6.33 -8.25 -5.22
N ALA A 324 -5.03 -8.53 -5.08
CA ALA A 324 -4.56 -9.82 -4.56
C ALA A 324 -4.97 -10.02 -3.09
N CYS A 325 -4.86 -8.99 -2.25
CA CYS A 325 -5.29 -9.05 -0.85
C CYS A 325 -6.82 -9.21 -0.72
N ASP A 326 -7.60 -8.51 -1.53
CA ASP A 326 -9.06 -8.69 -1.55
C ASP A 326 -9.45 -10.12 -1.96
N GLU A 327 -8.83 -10.64 -3.01
CA GLU A 327 -9.08 -12.03 -3.45
C GLU A 327 -8.70 -13.05 -2.38
N LEU A 328 -7.52 -12.94 -1.77
CA LEU A 328 -7.09 -13.91 -0.76
C LEU A 328 -7.99 -13.88 0.48
N ILE A 329 -8.44 -12.70 0.94
CA ILE A 329 -9.37 -12.58 2.07
C ILE A 329 -10.70 -13.26 1.74
N ARG A 330 -11.23 -13.06 0.54
CA ARG A 330 -12.44 -13.75 0.07
C ARG A 330 -12.27 -15.27 0.03
N ARG A 331 -11.10 -15.76 -0.40
CA ARG A 331 -10.76 -17.19 -0.40
C ARG A 331 -10.65 -17.77 1.01
N CYS A 332 -10.00 -17.04 1.91
CA CYS A 332 -9.96 -17.39 3.34
C CYS A 332 -11.37 -17.45 3.94
N GLY A 333 -12.23 -16.49 3.61
CA GLY A 333 -13.64 -16.48 4.02
C GLY A 333 -14.40 -17.72 3.53
N THR A 334 -14.11 -18.19 2.34
CA THR A 334 -14.70 -19.43 1.79
C THR A 334 -14.27 -20.67 2.60
N VAL A 335 -13.01 -20.73 3.05
CA VAL A 335 -12.51 -21.81 3.93
C VAL A 335 -13.16 -21.76 5.31
N LEU A 336 -13.33 -20.57 5.86
CA LEU A 336 -13.97 -20.35 7.18
C LEU A 336 -15.48 -20.56 7.16
N ALA A 337 -16.12 -20.49 5.99
CA ALA A 337 -17.55 -20.61 5.80
C ALA A 337 -18.35 -19.66 6.72
N THR A 338 -19.33 -20.13 7.49
CA THR A 338 -20.15 -19.30 8.39
C THR A 338 -19.31 -18.48 9.39
N ARG A 339 -18.13 -18.96 9.77
CA ARG A 339 -17.26 -18.22 10.71
C ARG A 339 -16.72 -16.92 10.14
N SER A 340 -16.67 -16.79 8.83
CA SER A 340 -16.20 -15.57 8.17
C SER A 340 -17.10 -14.34 8.41
N VAL A 341 -18.34 -14.53 8.84
CA VAL A 341 -19.36 -13.48 9.03
C VAL A 341 -19.78 -13.29 10.48
N LEU A 342 -19.21 -14.07 11.42
CA LEU A 342 -19.57 -13.95 12.83
C LEU A 342 -18.91 -12.72 13.46
N ARG A 343 -19.68 -11.98 14.26
CA ARG A 343 -19.20 -10.84 15.06
C ARG A 343 -18.76 -11.26 16.47
N GLU A 344 -19.11 -12.46 16.88
CA GLU A 344 -18.77 -13.06 18.16
C GLU A 344 -18.25 -14.48 17.92
N GLY A 345 -17.51 -15.04 18.88
CA GLY A 345 -17.08 -16.42 18.78
C GLY A 345 -15.60 -16.63 19.12
N GLU A 346 -15.20 -17.89 19.07
CA GLU A 346 -13.87 -18.33 19.46
C GLU A 346 -12.81 -17.97 18.40
N ARG A 347 -11.57 -17.75 18.86
CA ARG A 347 -10.32 -17.74 18.08
C ARG A 347 -10.40 -17.02 16.72
N GLY A 348 -10.57 -15.71 16.74
CA GLY A 348 -10.41 -14.89 15.52
C GLY A 348 -11.63 -14.83 14.60
N ALA A 349 -12.75 -15.52 14.89
CA ALA A 349 -13.95 -15.44 14.06
C ALA A 349 -14.49 -13.99 13.98
N ALA A 350 -14.64 -13.34 15.13
CA ALA A 350 -15.07 -11.92 15.18
C ALA A 350 -14.07 -10.99 14.50
N LEU A 351 -12.77 -11.29 14.53
CA LEU A 351 -11.73 -10.52 13.87
C LEU A 351 -11.84 -10.63 12.34
N PHE A 352 -12.12 -11.82 11.80
CA PHE A 352 -12.08 -12.04 10.35
C PHE A 352 -13.08 -11.15 9.59
N GLN A 353 -14.31 -11.00 10.09
CA GLN A 353 -15.29 -10.10 9.46
C GLN A 353 -14.86 -8.61 9.54
N LYS A 354 -14.12 -8.22 10.61
CA LYS A 354 -13.51 -6.89 10.67
C LYS A 354 -12.46 -6.74 9.56
N LEU A 355 -11.56 -7.72 9.40
CA LEU A 355 -10.53 -7.70 8.34
C LEU A 355 -11.12 -7.57 6.94
N GLN A 356 -12.25 -8.24 6.65
CA GLN A 356 -12.94 -8.13 5.36
C GLN A 356 -13.43 -6.70 5.11
N ARG A 357 -14.04 -6.06 6.11
CA ARG A 357 -14.55 -4.69 6.00
C ARG A 357 -13.43 -3.66 5.90
N ASP A 358 -12.38 -3.84 6.68
CA ASP A 358 -11.21 -2.97 6.68
C ASP A 358 -10.47 -3.03 5.34
N SER A 359 -10.29 -4.23 4.78
CA SER A 359 -9.68 -4.42 3.47
C SER A 359 -10.43 -3.67 2.36
N ALA A 360 -11.76 -3.70 2.40
CA ALA A 360 -12.59 -2.96 1.44
C ALA A 360 -12.35 -1.44 1.49
N VAL A 361 -12.06 -0.89 2.67
CA VAL A 361 -11.71 0.54 2.82
C VAL A 361 -10.28 0.82 2.36
N VAL A 362 -9.29 0.02 2.79
CA VAL A 362 -7.87 0.20 2.37
C VAL A 362 -7.72 0.09 0.85
N ARG A 363 -8.53 -0.76 0.21
CA ARG A 363 -8.54 -0.91 -1.26
C ARG A 363 -8.87 0.39 -1.99
N VAL A 364 -9.74 1.24 -1.42
CA VAL A 364 -10.18 2.49 -2.07
C VAL A 364 -9.45 3.75 -1.57
N ILE A 365 -8.65 3.65 -0.49
CA ILE A 365 -7.80 4.75 -0.02
C ILE A 365 -6.69 5.02 -1.06
N ASP A 366 -6.28 6.28 -1.21
CA ASP A 366 -5.22 6.78 -2.10
C ASP A 366 -5.47 6.54 -3.62
N ALA A 367 -6.62 6.22 -4.01
CA ALA A 367 -7.28 6.05 -5.29
C ALA A 367 -8.06 4.73 -5.34
N SER A 368 -9.29 4.78 -5.80
CA SER A 368 -10.05 3.57 -6.12
C SER A 368 -9.38 2.80 -7.27
N THR A 369 -9.68 1.50 -7.39
CA THR A 369 -9.16 0.65 -8.49
C THR A 369 -9.33 1.31 -9.85
N LEU A 370 -10.53 1.85 -10.16
CA LEU A 370 -10.77 2.50 -11.44
C LEU A 370 -9.96 3.79 -11.61
N ALA A 371 -9.87 4.65 -10.58
CA ALA A 371 -9.07 5.88 -10.65
C ALA A 371 -7.58 5.58 -10.84
N ASN A 372 -7.07 4.55 -10.15
CA ASN A 372 -5.70 4.08 -10.29
C ASN A 372 -5.42 3.57 -11.72
N LEU A 373 -6.29 2.71 -12.25
CA LEU A 373 -6.14 2.16 -13.60
C LEU A 373 -6.29 3.24 -14.70
N ARG A 374 -7.18 4.23 -14.53
CA ARG A 374 -7.27 5.37 -15.44
C ARG A 374 -5.99 6.20 -15.47
N SER A 375 -5.40 6.46 -14.30
CA SER A 375 -4.11 7.16 -14.21
C SER A 375 -2.99 6.35 -14.88
N TYR A 376 -3.04 5.04 -14.77
CA TYR A 376 -2.10 4.13 -15.41
C TYR A 376 -2.30 4.10 -16.93
N ALA A 377 -3.53 3.91 -17.40
CA ALA A 377 -3.90 3.90 -18.81
C ALA A 377 -3.40 5.18 -19.54
N GLY A 378 -3.45 6.33 -18.87
CA GLY A 378 -2.91 7.59 -19.39
C GLY A 378 -1.40 7.60 -19.62
N GLN A 379 -0.63 6.72 -18.95
CA GLN A 379 0.82 6.62 -19.13
C GLN A 379 1.23 5.52 -20.13
N LEU A 380 0.37 4.53 -20.38
CA LEU A 380 0.71 3.36 -21.21
C LEU A 380 1.24 3.70 -22.62
N PRO A 381 0.66 4.62 -23.38
CA PRO A 381 1.17 4.95 -24.71
C PRO A 381 2.64 5.36 -24.69
N THR A 382 3.01 6.21 -23.73
CA THR A 382 4.39 6.66 -23.57
C THR A 382 5.31 5.54 -23.09
N LEU A 383 4.80 4.63 -22.24
CA LEU A 383 5.57 3.50 -21.72
C LEU A 383 5.92 2.49 -22.81
N VAL A 384 4.97 2.12 -23.66
CA VAL A 384 5.20 1.11 -24.71
C VAL A 384 5.98 1.65 -25.91
N ASP A 385 5.93 2.96 -26.14
CA ASP A 385 6.72 3.64 -27.18
C ASP A 385 8.09 4.11 -26.65
N GLY A 386 8.29 4.05 -25.34
CA GLY A 386 9.53 4.45 -24.67
C GLY A 386 10.69 3.56 -25.09
N ARG A 387 11.86 4.18 -25.31
CA ARG A 387 13.12 3.53 -25.66
C ARG A 387 14.14 3.61 -24.52
N ALA A 388 13.66 3.86 -23.31
CA ALA A 388 14.55 3.92 -22.16
C ALA A 388 15.19 2.53 -21.95
N GLU A 389 16.49 2.47 -22.07
CA GLU A 389 17.23 1.27 -21.70
C GLU A 389 17.13 1.08 -20.20
N ALA A 390 16.85 -0.17 -19.77
CA ALA A 390 16.92 -0.51 -18.36
C ALA A 390 18.40 -0.40 -17.91
N ASP A 391 18.61 0.26 -16.78
CA ASP A 391 19.86 0.10 -16.05
C ASP A 391 19.83 -1.22 -15.25
N PRO A 392 20.54 -2.28 -15.70
CA PRO A 392 20.53 -3.57 -14.99
C PRO A 392 21.07 -3.47 -13.57
N ALA A 393 21.99 -2.53 -13.30
CA ALA A 393 22.53 -2.30 -11.96
C ALA A 393 21.48 -1.70 -11.02
N ALA A 394 20.67 -0.77 -11.53
CA ALA A 394 19.55 -0.21 -10.79
C ALA A 394 18.51 -1.29 -10.45
N VAL A 395 18.07 -2.09 -11.43
CA VAL A 395 17.13 -3.19 -11.21
C VAL A 395 17.67 -4.19 -10.19
N LYS A 396 18.94 -4.59 -10.33
CA LYS A 396 19.60 -5.47 -9.37
C LYS A 396 19.61 -4.87 -7.96
N THR A 397 19.93 -3.59 -7.80
CA THR A 397 19.94 -2.90 -6.51
C THR A 397 18.54 -2.91 -5.85
N VAL A 398 17.48 -2.67 -6.63
CA VAL A 398 16.11 -2.74 -6.14
C VAL A 398 15.80 -4.10 -5.55
N PHE A 399 16.11 -5.18 -6.26
CA PHE A 399 15.65 -6.51 -5.87
C PHE A 399 16.64 -7.29 -4.98
N THR A 400 17.88 -6.83 -4.78
CA THR A 400 18.84 -7.42 -3.81
C THR A 400 18.50 -6.93 -2.41
N LEU A 401 17.89 -7.79 -1.58
CA LEU A 401 17.25 -7.39 -0.31
C LEU A 401 18.21 -6.77 0.72
N ASP A 402 19.50 -7.07 0.68
CA ASP A 402 20.53 -6.47 1.56
C ASP A 402 21.33 -5.34 0.91
N ALA A 403 21.05 -5.01 -0.35
CA ALA A 403 21.71 -3.88 -0.97
C ALA A 403 21.35 -2.58 -0.28
N VAL A 404 22.36 -1.75 -0.05
CA VAL A 404 22.18 -0.39 0.49
C VAL A 404 21.45 0.45 -0.56
N LEU A 405 20.34 1.05 -0.16
CA LEU A 405 19.56 1.92 -1.04
C LEU A 405 20.11 3.35 -1.02
N PRO A 406 20.02 4.08 -2.14
CA PRO A 406 20.23 5.52 -2.14
C PRO A 406 19.30 6.22 -1.15
N PRO A 407 19.66 7.37 -0.60
CA PRO A 407 18.74 8.19 0.18
C PRO A 407 17.47 8.52 -0.62
N TYR A 408 16.31 8.50 0.06
CA TYR A 408 15.07 8.92 -0.56
C TYR A 408 15.08 10.43 -0.79
N ASP A 409 14.78 10.84 -2.01
CA ASP A 409 14.66 12.24 -2.39
C ASP A 409 13.29 12.47 -3.09
N PRO A 410 12.28 12.99 -2.38
CA PRO A 410 10.95 13.22 -2.95
C PRO A 410 10.94 14.30 -4.03
N THR A 411 11.97 15.15 -4.12
CA THR A 411 12.04 16.18 -5.17
C THR A 411 12.29 15.58 -6.55
N ARG A 412 12.88 14.38 -6.60
CA ARG A 412 13.12 13.62 -7.83
C ARG A 412 11.89 12.86 -8.34
N LEU A 413 10.82 12.75 -7.54
CA LEU A 413 9.59 12.12 -8.01
C LEU A 413 9.02 12.89 -9.21
N ASP A 414 8.57 12.15 -10.23
CA ASP A 414 7.85 12.72 -11.37
C ASP A 414 6.38 12.26 -11.37
N MET A 415 5.49 13.05 -11.94
CA MET A 415 4.08 12.68 -12.08
C MET A 415 3.89 11.56 -13.10
N PHE A 416 4.80 11.45 -14.07
CA PHE A 416 4.76 10.48 -15.15
C PHE A 416 6.13 9.84 -15.34
N ALA A 417 6.17 8.55 -15.63
CA ALA A 417 7.41 7.79 -15.82
C ALA A 417 8.17 8.09 -17.13
N ARG A 418 7.66 8.95 -17.96
CA ARG A 418 8.30 9.41 -19.23
C ARG A 418 8.81 8.28 -20.14
N GLY A 419 8.09 7.17 -20.19
CA GLY A 419 8.44 6.03 -21.04
C GLY A 419 9.45 5.05 -20.44
N ALA A 420 9.68 5.08 -19.14
CA ALA A 420 10.60 4.17 -18.45
C ALA A 420 9.85 3.23 -17.49
N ASP A 421 9.99 1.93 -17.69
CA ASP A 421 9.69 0.88 -16.71
C ASP A 421 10.88 -0.09 -16.64
N PRO A 422 11.84 0.15 -15.74
CA PRO A 422 13.04 -0.67 -15.62
C PRO A 422 12.75 -2.16 -15.34
N VAL A 423 11.63 -2.47 -14.68
CA VAL A 423 11.26 -3.86 -14.33
C VAL A 423 10.98 -4.68 -15.59
N LEU A 424 10.05 -4.20 -16.44
CA LEU A 424 9.76 -4.91 -17.70
C LEU A 424 10.90 -4.81 -18.71
N ALA A 425 11.62 -3.68 -18.75
CA ALA A 425 12.78 -3.54 -19.63
C ALA A 425 13.94 -4.51 -19.25
N GLY A 426 14.08 -4.87 -17.97
CA GLY A 426 15.05 -5.85 -17.48
C GLY A 426 14.60 -7.32 -17.60
N LEU A 427 13.35 -7.57 -18.00
CA LEU A 427 12.78 -8.93 -18.06
C LEU A 427 13.55 -9.88 -19.00
N PRO A 428 14.01 -9.50 -20.22
CA PRO A 428 14.73 -10.43 -21.09
C PRO A 428 16.01 -10.99 -20.45
N GLN A 429 16.76 -10.16 -19.73
CA GLN A 429 17.98 -10.57 -19.02
C GLN A 429 17.65 -11.50 -17.86
N ALA A 430 16.56 -11.22 -17.11
CA ALA A 430 16.13 -12.06 -16.02
C ALA A 430 15.61 -13.41 -16.51
N ALA A 431 14.89 -13.44 -17.63
CA ALA A 431 14.38 -14.66 -18.23
C ALA A 431 15.49 -15.62 -18.69
N ALA A 432 16.55 -15.10 -19.29
CA ALA A 432 17.67 -15.91 -19.77
C ALA A 432 18.38 -16.71 -18.65
N LEU A 433 18.23 -16.32 -17.38
CA LEU A 433 18.82 -16.99 -16.23
C LEU A 433 17.96 -18.13 -15.65
N THR A 434 16.79 -18.39 -16.23
CA THR A 434 15.92 -19.50 -15.86
C THR A 434 16.03 -20.70 -16.82
N ASP A 435 16.86 -20.59 -17.85
CA ASP A 435 17.11 -21.70 -18.78
C ASP A 435 17.61 -22.93 -18.01
N GLY A 436 16.98 -24.09 -18.23
CA GLY A 436 17.30 -25.34 -17.54
C GLY A 436 16.60 -25.51 -16.18
N LEU A 437 15.69 -24.61 -15.80
CA LEU A 437 14.83 -24.76 -14.62
C LEU A 437 13.42 -25.22 -15.08
N ASP A 438 13.26 -26.54 -15.30
CA ASP A 438 12.07 -27.14 -15.94
C ASP A 438 10.73 -26.73 -15.31
N GLU A 439 10.72 -26.41 -14.01
CA GLU A 439 9.49 -26.05 -13.29
C GLU A 439 8.99 -24.63 -13.60
N VAL A 440 9.90 -23.66 -13.83
CA VAL A 440 9.53 -22.24 -13.98
C VAL A 440 9.79 -21.71 -15.39
N ALA A 441 10.68 -22.30 -16.16
CA ALA A 441 11.02 -21.84 -17.50
C ALA A 441 9.79 -21.67 -18.43
N PRO A 442 8.79 -22.57 -18.43
CA PRO A 442 7.59 -22.38 -19.24
C PRO A 442 6.78 -21.13 -18.85
N LEU A 443 6.64 -20.86 -17.55
CA LEU A 443 5.92 -19.68 -17.04
C LEU A 443 6.69 -18.38 -17.34
N VAL A 444 8.02 -18.41 -17.26
CA VAL A 444 8.88 -17.27 -17.62
C VAL A 444 8.82 -16.99 -19.11
N ALA A 445 8.80 -18.02 -19.96
CA ALA A 445 8.60 -17.88 -21.41
C ALA A 445 7.22 -17.26 -21.73
N GLU A 446 6.16 -17.72 -21.07
CA GLU A 446 4.81 -17.15 -21.18
C GLU A 446 4.79 -15.66 -20.78
N LEU A 447 5.43 -15.31 -19.65
CA LEU A 447 5.59 -13.95 -19.19
C LEU A 447 6.31 -13.07 -20.23
N ALA A 448 7.41 -13.56 -20.78
CA ALA A 448 8.19 -12.83 -21.79
C ALA A 448 7.37 -12.56 -23.07
N VAL A 449 6.61 -13.56 -23.54
CA VAL A 449 5.71 -13.42 -24.70
C VAL A 449 4.59 -12.41 -24.39
N ALA A 450 3.95 -12.52 -23.24
CA ALA A 450 2.87 -11.63 -22.83
C ALA A 450 3.36 -10.17 -22.70
N ALA A 451 4.54 -9.96 -22.11
CA ALA A 451 5.17 -8.63 -21.97
C ALA A 451 5.54 -8.03 -23.34
N ALA A 452 6.10 -8.82 -24.24
CA ALA A 452 6.41 -8.38 -25.60
C ALA A 452 5.16 -7.95 -26.39
N GLY A 453 4.02 -8.57 -26.14
CA GLY A 453 2.73 -8.24 -26.76
C GLY A 453 2.07 -6.96 -26.25
N LEU A 454 2.52 -6.37 -25.12
CA LEU A 454 1.89 -5.19 -24.51
C LEU A 454 1.85 -3.97 -25.46
N GLY A 455 2.92 -3.75 -26.21
CA GLY A 455 2.97 -2.64 -27.15
C GLY A 455 1.91 -2.71 -28.25
N GLU A 456 1.65 -3.89 -28.78
CA GLU A 456 0.60 -4.11 -29.78
C GLU A 456 -0.80 -3.94 -29.16
N LEU A 457 -1.01 -4.48 -27.97
CA LEU A 457 -2.26 -4.35 -27.21
C LEU A 457 -2.61 -2.88 -26.97
N VAL A 458 -1.66 -2.06 -26.51
CA VAL A 458 -1.88 -0.63 -26.23
C VAL A 458 -2.14 0.14 -27.53
N ARG A 459 -1.38 -0.12 -28.59
CA ARG A 459 -1.63 0.52 -29.89
C ARG A 459 -2.99 0.17 -30.48
N ALA A 460 -3.44 -1.08 -30.34
CA ALA A 460 -4.79 -1.49 -30.76
C ALA A 460 -5.87 -0.76 -29.96
N ALA A 461 -5.69 -0.61 -28.66
CA ALA A 461 -6.61 0.12 -27.77
C ALA A 461 -6.71 1.62 -28.07
N GLN A 462 -5.71 2.20 -28.74
CA GLN A 462 -5.71 3.61 -29.15
C GLN A 462 -6.35 3.85 -30.55
N GLN A 463 -6.64 2.81 -31.29
CA GLN A 463 -7.22 2.95 -32.64
C GLN A 463 -8.61 3.59 -32.58
N ARG A 464 -8.95 4.38 -33.62
CA ARG A 464 -10.27 4.97 -33.74
C ARG A 464 -11.35 3.89 -33.79
N GLY A 465 -12.32 3.96 -32.88
CA GLY A 465 -13.40 2.98 -32.76
C GLY A 465 -13.08 1.78 -31.86
N ALA A 466 -11.91 1.77 -31.17
CA ALA A 466 -11.63 0.80 -30.12
C ALA A 466 -12.62 0.94 -28.96
N ASP A 467 -12.78 -0.14 -28.19
CA ASP A 467 -13.58 -0.14 -26.97
C ASP A 467 -13.05 0.94 -26.02
N PRO A 468 -13.92 1.82 -25.45
CA PRO A 468 -13.51 2.85 -24.52
C PRO A 468 -12.79 2.33 -23.26
N THR A 469 -12.98 1.04 -22.91
CA THR A 469 -12.33 0.39 -21.76
C THR A 469 -10.98 -0.24 -22.10
N ALA A 470 -10.65 -0.43 -23.37
CA ALA A 470 -9.50 -1.21 -23.82
C ALA A 470 -8.15 -0.74 -23.23
N LEU A 471 -7.94 0.57 -23.04
CA LEU A 471 -6.73 1.08 -22.40
C LEU A 471 -6.70 0.79 -20.89
N VAL A 472 -7.85 0.76 -20.24
CA VAL A 472 -7.96 0.41 -18.81
C VAL A 472 -7.68 -1.08 -18.62
N ASP A 473 -8.21 -1.93 -19.50
CA ASP A 473 -7.96 -3.37 -19.49
C ASP A 473 -6.48 -3.66 -19.80
N ALA A 474 -5.87 -2.92 -20.71
CA ALA A 474 -4.45 -3.01 -20.99
C ALA A 474 -3.60 -2.57 -19.78
N ALA A 475 -4.03 -1.55 -19.04
CA ALA A 475 -3.37 -1.12 -17.82
C ALA A 475 -3.45 -2.17 -16.70
N GLU A 476 -4.59 -2.81 -16.55
CA GLU A 476 -4.73 -3.93 -15.61
C GLU A 476 -3.79 -5.08 -15.98
N ARG A 477 -3.79 -5.51 -17.24
CA ARG A 477 -2.88 -6.56 -17.72
C ARG A 477 -1.41 -6.20 -17.50
N TYR A 478 -1.05 -4.95 -17.83
CA TYR A 478 0.32 -4.45 -17.60
C TYR A 478 0.72 -4.56 -16.13
N ALA A 479 -0.15 -4.16 -15.20
CA ALA A 479 0.13 -4.22 -13.77
C ALA A 479 0.43 -5.65 -13.28
N TRP A 480 -0.33 -6.65 -13.74
CA TRP A 480 -0.11 -8.04 -13.41
C TRP A 480 1.20 -8.59 -13.99
N LEU A 481 1.56 -8.23 -15.24
CA LEU A 481 2.82 -8.65 -15.86
C LEU A 481 4.03 -7.96 -15.22
N HIS A 482 3.91 -6.68 -14.85
CA HIS A 482 4.93 -5.97 -14.05
C HIS A 482 5.16 -6.69 -12.71
N ALA A 483 4.11 -7.11 -12.05
CA ALA A 483 4.20 -7.87 -10.80
C ALA A 483 4.92 -9.22 -10.99
N ALA A 484 4.63 -9.94 -12.06
CA ALA A 484 5.30 -11.20 -12.38
C ALA A 484 6.81 -10.99 -12.62
N ALA A 485 7.17 -9.92 -13.32
CA ALA A 485 8.58 -9.54 -13.50
C ALA A 485 9.25 -9.18 -12.17
N CYS A 486 8.56 -8.48 -11.24
CA CYS A 486 9.07 -8.21 -9.89
C CYS A 486 9.41 -9.52 -9.15
N CYS A 487 8.54 -10.53 -9.19
CA CYS A 487 8.79 -11.83 -8.56
C CYS A 487 10.05 -12.51 -9.14
N LEU A 488 10.21 -12.49 -10.46
CA LEU A 488 11.36 -13.06 -11.13
C LEU A 488 12.66 -12.33 -10.75
N HIS A 489 12.66 -11.00 -10.77
CA HIS A 489 13.83 -10.21 -10.37
C HIS A 489 14.19 -10.43 -8.89
N LEU A 490 13.18 -10.52 -8.00
CA LEU A 490 13.42 -10.78 -6.58
C LEU A 490 14.09 -12.15 -6.37
N TRP A 491 13.58 -13.20 -7.02
CA TRP A 491 14.18 -14.52 -6.95
C TRP A 491 15.61 -14.52 -7.49
N GLN A 492 15.81 -13.92 -8.67
CA GLN A 492 17.11 -13.89 -9.32
C GLN A 492 18.18 -13.16 -8.49
N ALA A 493 17.83 -12.01 -7.91
CA ALA A 493 18.77 -11.20 -7.14
C ALA A 493 19.15 -11.81 -5.78
N ASN A 494 18.41 -12.85 -5.31
CA ASN A 494 18.60 -13.48 -4.00
C ASN A 494 18.66 -15.02 -4.09
N ARG A 495 19.21 -15.58 -5.18
CA ARG A 495 19.31 -17.04 -5.40
C ARG A 495 20.14 -17.77 -4.34
N ASP A 496 21.04 -17.08 -3.69
CA ASP A 496 21.91 -17.56 -2.63
C ASP A 496 21.29 -17.48 -1.23
N ARG A 497 20.03 -17.04 -1.13
CA ARG A 497 19.33 -16.79 0.13
C ARG A 497 18.04 -17.58 0.21
N SER A 498 17.62 -17.82 1.46
CA SER A 498 16.26 -18.29 1.77
C SER A 498 15.26 -17.14 1.56
N LEU A 499 14.34 -17.31 0.63
CA LEU A 499 13.17 -16.46 0.46
C LEU A 499 11.93 -17.22 0.93
N TYR A 500 11.08 -16.55 1.71
CA TYR A 500 9.85 -17.15 2.26
C TYR A 500 10.07 -18.47 3.03
N GLY A 501 11.25 -18.62 3.64
CA GLY A 501 11.61 -19.84 4.36
C GLY A 501 11.99 -21.04 3.49
N ALA A 502 11.98 -20.90 2.18
CA ALA A 502 12.44 -21.93 1.26
C ALA A 502 13.98 -21.99 1.19
N GLU A 503 14.53 -23.12 0.78
CA GLU A 503 15.98 -23.27 0.54
C GLU A 503 16.49 -22.28 -0.51
N PRO A 504 17.75 -21.83 -0.40
CA PRO A 504 18.37 -20.97 -1.41
C PRO A 504 18.21 -21.55 -2.82
N GLY A 505 17.81 -20.71 -3.77
CA GLY A 505 17.58 -21.09 -5.17
C GLY A 505 16.27 -21.84 -5.46
N ALA A 506 15.48 -22.19 -4.44
CA ALA A 506 14.20 -22.87 -4.63
C ALA A 506 13.25 -22.01 -5.49
N THR A 507 12.58 -22.66 -6.45
CA THR A 507 11.71 -22.03 -7.44
C THR A 507 10.22 -22.21 -7.15
N GLY A 508 9.85 -23.05 -6.19
CA GLY A 508 8.45 -23.43 -5.95
C GLY A 508 7.53 -22.24 -5.66
N TRP A 509 7.95 -21.32 -4.78
CA TRP A 509 7.19 -20.09 -4.51
C TRP A 509 7.09 -19.18 -5.74
N LEU A 510 8.18 -19.09 -6.53
CA LEU A 510 8.22 -18.30 -7.76
C LEU A 510 7.24 -18.86 -8.80
N GLY A 511 7.29 -20.19 -9.04
CA GLY A 511 6.36 -20.85 -9.95
C GLY A 511 4.90 -20.60 -9.57
N ALA A 512 4.58 -20.71 -8.27
CA ALA A 512 3.24 -20.43 -7.77
C ALA A 512 2.83 -18.95 -7.95
N ALA A 513 3.71 -18.01 -7.67
CA ALA A 513 3.47 -16.58 -7.85
C ALA A 513 3.27 -16.22 -9.34
N LEU A 514 4.13 -16.76 -10.23
CA LEU A 514 3.99 -16.55 -11.69
C LEU A 514 2.70 -17.15 -12.22
N ALA A 515 2.35 -18.39 -11.85
CA ALA A 515 1.10 -19.03 -12.27
C ALA A 515 -0.13 -18.22 -11.82
N TYR A 516 -0.11 -17.70 -10.59
CA TYR A 516 -1.16 -16.80 -10.08
C TYR A 516 -1.26 -15.52 -10.91
N LEU A 517 -0.14 -14.82 -11.10
CA LEU A 517 -0.12 -13.50 -11.76
C LEU A 517 -0.44 -13.58 -13.25
N LEU A 518 0.04 -14.59 -13.95
CA LEU A 518 -0.31 -14.84 -15.36
C LEU A 518 -1.79 -15.15 -15.53
N ALA A 519 -2.36 -15.96 -14.64
CA ALA A 519 -3.81 -16.20 -14.64
C ALA A 519 -4.61 -14.90 -14.47
N ARG A 520 -4.15 -14.01 -13.57
CA ARG A 520 -4.78 -12.71 -13.36
C ARG A 520 -4.61 -11.78 -14.58
N ALA A 521 -3.44 -11.78 -15.20
CA ALA A 521 -3.18 -11.01 -16.43
C ALA A 521 -4.09 -11.44 -17.60
N ASP A 522 -4.48 -12.71 -17.62
CA ASP A 522 -5.38 -13.28 -18.64
C ASP A 522 -6.86 -13.26 -18.24
N GLY A 523 -7.18 -12.72 -17.05
CA GLY A 523 -8.56 -12.64 -16.56
C GLY A 523 -9.17 -14.00 -16.22
N VAL A 524 -8.36 -15.02 -15.92
CA VAL A 524 -8.82 -16.38 -15.61
C VAL A 524 -8.62 -16.73 -14.14
N ASP A 525 -9.40 -17.68 -13.64
CA ASP A 525 -9.30 -18.13 -12.25
C ASP A 525 -7.95 -18.86 -12.01
N PRO A 526 -7.12 -18.41 -11.06
CA PRO A 526 -5.84 -19.05 -10.75
C PRO A 526 -5.95 -20.52 -10.34
N ARG A 527 -7.12 -20.99 -9.87
CA ARG A 527 -7.37 -22.41 -9.52
C ARG A 527 -7.09 -23.38 -10.67
N ARG A 528 -7.10 -22.90 -11.91
CA ARG A 528 -6.78 -23.73 -13.09
C ARG A 528 -5.36 -24.29 -13.06
N HIS A 529 -4.46 -23.67 -12.33
CA HIS A 529 -3.05 -24.08 -12.24
C HIS A 529 -2.78 -25.19 -11.20
N GLY A 530 -3.81 -25.58 -10.43
CA GLY A 530 -3.78 -26.78 -9.59
C GLY A 530 -2.55 -26.87 -8.69
N ASP A 531 -1.76 -27.92 -8.92
CA ASP A 531 -0.61 -28.26 -8.08
C ASP A 531 0.56 -27.25 -8.16
N LEU A 532 0.63 -26.44 -9.22
CA LEU A 532 1.66 -25.38 -9.33
C LEU A 532 1.57 -24.34 -8.21
N LEU A 533 0.38 -24.21 -7.58
CA LEU A 533 0.19 -23.25 -6.48
C LEU A 533 0.54 -23.85 -5.10
N ALA A 534 0.66 -25.17 -4.99
CA ALA A 534 0.88 -25.85 -3.70
C ALA A 534 2.14 -25.40 -2.97
N PRO A 535 3.30 -25.15 -3.63
CA PRO A 535 4.51 -24.69 -2.96
C PRO A 535 4.36 -23.34 -2.23
N ALA A 536 3.47 -22.46 -2.69
CA ALA A 536 3.19 -21.22 -1.97
C ALA A 536 2.47 -21.49 -0.64
N LEU A 537 1.54 -22.44 -0.61
CA LEU A 537 0.89 -22.85 0.64
C LEU A 537 1.91 -23.45 1.61
N ASP A 538 2.76 -24.34 1.14
CA ASP A 538 3.78 -24.98 1.98
C ASP A 538 4.76 -23.94 2.59
N ALA A 539 5.17 -22.94 1.81
CA ALA A 539 5.98 -21.83 2.29
C ALA A 539 5.26 -20.99 3.36
N VAL A 540 4.00 -20.64 3.14
CA VAL A 540 3.19 -19.87 4.11
C VAL A 540 2.96 -20.66 5.39
N LEU A 541 2.70 -21.96 5.31
CA LEU A 541 2.55 -22.81 6.49
C LEU A 541 3.87 -22.93 7.28
N ALA A 542 5.01 -23.07 6.60
CA ALA A 542 6.33 -23.09 7.25
C ALA A 542 6.65 -21.76 7.96
N LEU A 543 6.33 -20.62 7.35
CA LEU A 543 6.48 -19.31 7.99
C LEU A 543 5.54 -19.15 9.19
N ARG A 544 4.29 -19.62 9.10
CA ARG A 544 3.34 -19.62 10.21
C ARG A 544 3.87 -20.44 11.38
N ASP A 545 4.28 -21.65 11.13
CA ASP A 545 4.77 -22.58 12.15
C ASP A 545 6.08 -22.09 12.79
N GLY A 546 6.87 -21.33 12.05
CA GLY A 546 8.07 -20.63 12.53
C GLY A 546 7.80 -19.31 13.26
N GLY A 547 6.54 -18.89 13.45
CA GLY A 547 6.20 -17.61 14.08
C GLY A 547 6.72 -16.40 13.32
N ARG A 548 6.73 -16.46 11.98
CA ARG A 548 7.29 -15.41 11.11
C ARG A 548 6.19 -14.66 10.35
N LEU A 549 6.46 -13.41 10.00
CA LEU A 549 5.66 -12.63 9.06
C LEU A 549 5.72 -13.27 7.66
N PHE A 550 4.64 -13.24 6.91
CA PHE A 550 4.58 -13.83 5.56
C PHE A 550 5.23 -12.89 4.52
N THR A 551 6.53 -12.72 4.65
CA THR A 551 7.35 -11.85 3.79
C THR A 551 8.65 -12.53 3.41
N ALA A 552 9.30 -12.07 2.34
CA ALA A 552 10.64 -12.52 1.97
C ALA A 552 11.72 -12.15 3.02
N LEU A 553 11.42 -11.19 3.90
CA LEU A 553 12.31 -10.76 4.97
C LEU A 553 12.17 -11.66 6.21
N PRO A 554 13.26 -11.89 6.99
CA PRO A 554 13.25 -12.81 8.14
C PRO A 554 12.69 -12.17 9.42
N VAL A 555 11.44 -11.68 9.39
CA VAL A 555 10.79 -10.99 10.53
C VAL A 555 10.10 -11.99 11.45
N ARG A 556 10.41 -11.94 12.74
CA ARG A 556 9.75 -12.73 13.78
C ARG A 556 8.59 -11.97 14.41
N LEU A 557 7.56 -12.71 14.81
CA LEU A 557 6.37 -12.18 15.45
C LEU A 557 6.31 -12.60 16.91
N ALA A 558 5.71 -11.76 17.76
CA ALA A 558 5.32 -12.16 19.11
C ALA A 558 4.13 -13.11 19.01
N THR A 559 4.37 -14.37 19.34
CA THR A 559 3.33 -15.41 19.42
C THR A 559 3.60 -16.25 20.66
N THR A 560 2.61 -16.44 21.51
CA THR A 560 2.57 -17.61 22.39
C THR A 560 2.00 -18.77 21.57
N ARG A 561 2.65 -19.89 21.61
CA ARG A 561 2.15 -21.12 20.97
C ARG A 561 0.89 -21.64 21.64
#